data_05b3459e5d16a0066f4ba670c3851f26
#
_entry.id   05b3459e5d16a0066f4ba670c3851f26
#
_cell.length_a   1.000
_cell.length_b   1.000
_cell.length_c   1.000
_cell.angle_alpha   90.00
_cell.angle_beta   90.00
_cell.angle_gamma   90.00
#
_symmetry.space_group_name_H-M   'P 1'
#
loop_
_entity.id
_entity.type
_entity.pdbx_description
1 polymer ?
#
loop_
_entity_poly.entity_id
_entity_poly.type
_entity_poly.pdbx_seq_one_letter_code
_entity_poly.pdbx_strand_id
1 'polypeptide(L)'
;MTIGVLRMEFLIPGARSLKEKRRVIKSLKDQLRNRFNCSVAETDYLDLWSRAQITACVVSNESAHANTQLNEIARFAMNKHGAELADYRIEML
;
A
#
# COMPACT_ATOMS: atom_id res chain seq x y z
N MET A 1 -6.91 8.16 -20.63
CA MET A 1 -6.75 8.20 -19.15
C MET A 1 -6.70 6.78 -18.61
N THR A 2 -5.76 6.52 -17.74
CA THR A 2 -5.62 5.24 -17.06
C THR A 2 -5.66 5.43 -15.56
N ILE A 3 -6.40 4.57 -14.88
CA ILE A 3 -6.36 4.48 -13.42
C ILE A 3 -5.69 3.18 -13.07
N GLY A 4 -4.53 3.25 -12.42
CA GLY A 4 -3.82 2.07 -11.95
C GLY A 4 -4.12 1.82 -10.49
N VAL A 5 -4.37 0.56 -10.13
CA VAL A 5 -4.69 0.14 -8.77
C VAL A 5 -3.68 -0.90 -8.32
N LEU A 6 -3.08 -0.66 -7.16
CA LEU A 6 -2.15 -1.60 -6.52
C LEU A 6 -2.77 -2.04 -5.20
N ARG A 7 -3.06 -3.34 -5.06
CA ARG A 7 -3.53 -3.93 -3.80
C ARG A 7 -2.39 -4.68 -3.16
N MET A 8 -2.05 -4.28 -1.93
CA MET A 8 -0.93 -4.86 -1.19
C MET A 8 -1.44 -5.53 0.07
N GLU A 9 -1.03 -6.78 0.28
CA GLU A 9 -1.34 -7.54 1.48
C GLU A 9 -0.14 -7.53 2.40
N PHE A 10 -0.33 -7.06 3.64
CA PHE A 10 0.73 -6.98 4.63
C PHE A 10 0.47 -7.88 5.82
N LEU A 11 1.55 -8.43 6.37
CA LEU A 11 1.56 -9.05 7.69
C LEU A 11 2.23 -8.08 8.65
N ILE A 12 1.68 -7.96 9.86
CA ILE A 12 2.19 -7.04 10.88
C ILE A 12 2.57 -7.88 12.10
N PRO A 13 3.70 -8.59 12.05
CA PRO A 13 4.01 -9.62 13.06
C PRO A 13 4.27 -9.07 14.46
N GLY A 14 4.70 -7.81 14.56
CA GLY A 14 5.00 -7.18 15.85
C GLY A 14 3.82 -6.53 16.53
N ALA A 15 2.67 -6.42 15.87
CA ALA A 15 1.52 -5.73 16.43
C ALA A 15 0.84 -6.59 17.49
N ARG A 16 0.54 -5.99 18.64
CA ARG A 16 -0.15 -6.63 19.76
C ARG A 16 -1.50 -6.00 20.04
N SER A 17 -1.89 -5.02 19.25
CA SER A 17 -3.17 -4.32 19.39
C SER A 17 -3.50 -3.60 18.08
N LEU A 18 -4.76 -3.20 17.93
CA LEU A 18 -5.15 -2.36 16.80
C LEU A 18 -4.42 -1.02 16.82
N LYS A 19 -4.14 -0.48 18.01
CA LYS A 19 -3.41 0.78 18.14
C LYS A 19 -2.00 0.67 17.55
N GLU A 20 -1.29 -0.41 17.85
CA GLU A 20 0.06 -0.65 17.32
C GLU A 20 0.02 -0.85 15.81
N LYS A 21 -0.93 -1.65 15.31
CA LYS A 21 -1.11 -1.86 13.88
C LYS A 21 -1.39 -0.53 13.17
N ARG A 22 -2.33 0.26 13.69
CA ARG A 22 -2.69 1.54 13.07
C ARG A 22 -1.54 2.50 12.99
N ARG A 23 -0.63 2.48 13.96
CA ARG A 23 0.58 3.29 13.96
C ARG A 23 1.48 2.92 12.77
N VAL A 24 1.71 1.63 12.57
CA VAL A 24 2.52 1.13 11.44
C VAL A 24 1.88 1.49 10.11
N ILE A 25 0.57 1.24 9.97
CA ILE A 25 -0.17 1.48 8.74
C ILE A 25 -0.26 2.98 8.43
N LYS A 26 -0.49 3.82 9.43
CA LYS A 26 -0.52 5.27 9.24
C LYS A 26 0.83 5.77 8.74
N SER A 27 1.92 5.30 9.34
CA SER A 27 3.28 5.65 8.92
C SER A 27 3.51 5.26 7.45
N LEU A 28 3.12 4.07 7.06
CA LEU A 28 3.25 3.60 5.67
C LEU A 28 2.45 4.49 4.72
N LYS A 29 1.18 4.76 5.04
CA LYS A 29 0.34 5.61 4.18
C LYS A 29 0.91 7.01 4.05
N ASP A 30 1.38 7.61 5.14
CA ASP A 30 1.96 8.94 5.12
C ASP A 30 3.22 8.98 4.26
N GLN A 31 4.08 7.97 4.37
CA GLN A 31 5.29 7.87 3.55
C GLN A 31 4.96 7.72 2.06
N LEU A 32 3.96 6.92 1.73
CA LEU A 32 3.53 6.75 0.34
C LEU A 32 2.98 8.06 -0.24
N ARG A 33 2.15 8.77 0.53
CA ARG A 33 1.60 10.06 0.08
C ARG A 33 2.67 11.12 -0.11
N ASN A 34 3.69 11.13 0.74
CA ASN A 34 4.78 12.11 0.67
C ASN A 34 5.74 11.83 -0.48
N ARG A 35 5.90 10.57 -0.84
CA ARG A 35 6.89 10.16 -1.82
C ARG A 35 6.32 10.01 -3.22
N PHE A 36 5.05 9.66 -3.33
CA PHE A 36 4.40 9.37 -4.61
C PHE A 36 3.12 10.18 -4.75
N ASN A 37 2.80 10.55 -5.98
CA ASN A 37 1.51 11.15 -6.29
C ASN A 37 0.47 10.04 -6.43
N CYS A 38 -0.06 9.59 -5.30
CA CYS A 38 -1.03 8.51 -5.25
C CYS A 38 -2.08 8.77 -4.19
N SER A 39 -3.23 8.16 -4.38
CA SER A 39 -4.25 8.05 -3.34
C SER A 39 -4.09 6.69 -2.68
N VAL A 40 -4.10 6.65 -1.34
CA VAL A 40 -3.85 5.42 -0.60
C VAL A 40 -4.77 5.28 0.59
N ALA A 41 -5.27 4.07 0.83
CA ALA A 41 -6.14 3.76 1.96
C ALA A 41 -5.95 2.31 2.40
N GLU A 42 -6.31 2.04 3.66
CA GLU A 42 -6.49 0.68 4.14
C GLU A 42 -7.87 0.21 3.68
N THR A 43 -7.93 -0.91 2.94
CA THR A 43 -9.14 -1.33 2.24
C THR A 43 -9.70 -2.67 2.70
N ASP A 44 -9.02 -3.38 3.58
CA ASP A 44 -9.52 -4.62 4.18
C ASP A 44 -8.78 -4.93 5.47
N TYR A 45 -9.33 -5.84 6.28
CA TYR A 45 -8.78 -6.33 7.54
C TYR A 45 -8.62 -5.24 8.60
N LEU A 46 -9.51 -4.24 8.58
CA LEU A 46 -9.39 -3.07 9.46
C LEU A 46 -9.38 -3.43 10.95
N ASP A 47 -10.06 -4.51 11.32
CA ASP A 47 -10.17 -4.94 12.72
C ASP A 47 -9.18 -6.03 13.12
N LEU A 48 -8.29 -6.44 12.22
CA LEU A 48 -7.25 -7.43 12.52
C LEU A 48 -5.93 -6.74 12.85
N TRP A 49 -5.23 -7.23 13.86
CA TRP A 49 -3.93 -6.67 14.28
C TRP A 49 -2.81 -7.10 13.34
N SER A 50 -2.90 -8.33 12.85
CA SER A 50 -1.78 -9.01 12.19
C SER A 50 -1.75 -8.85 10.69
N ARG A 51 -2.81 -8.29 10.10
CA ARG A 51 -2.95 -8.15 8.65
C ARG A 51 -3.51 -6.80 8.26
N ALA A 52 -3.11 -6.33 7.08
CA ALA A 52 -3.68 -5.15 6.47
C ALA A 52 -3.70 -5.32 4.96
N GLN A 53 -4.74 -4.79 4.32
CA GLN A 53 -4.71 -4.58 2.87
C GLN A 53 -4.61 -3.08 2.64
N ILE A 54 -3.58 -2.65 1.92
CA ILE A 54 -3.38 -1.26 1.55
C ILE A 54 -3.52 -1.17 0.04
N THR A 55 -4.39 -0.28 -0.41
CA THR A 55 -4.60 -0.05 -1.84
C THR A 55 -4.14 1.35 -2.20
N ALA A 56 -3.31 1.43 -3.24
CA ALA A 56 -2.85 2.69 -3.81
C ALA A 56 -3.37 2.83 -5.24
N CYS A 57 -3.75 4.05 -5.60
CA CYS A 57 -4.22 4.35 -6.95
C CYS A 57 -3.43 5.51 -7.53
N VAL A 58 -3.13 5.40 -8.82
CA VAL A 58 -2.50 6.49 -9.59
C VAL A 58 -3.32 6.74 -10.86
N VAL A 59 -3.33 7.99 -11.29
CA VAL A 59 -3.95 8.38 -12.56
C VAL A 59 -2.84 8.79 -13.51
N SER A 60 -2.89 8.31 -14.73
CA SER A 60 -1.94 8.66 -15.77
C SER A 60 -2.64 8.72 -17.13
N ASN A 61 -2.05 9.42 -18.08
CA ASN A 61 -2.49 9.38 -19.47
C ASN A 61 -1.91 8.17 -20.20
N GLU A 62 -0.97 7.44 -19.60
CA GLU A 62 -0.32 6.27 -20.21
C GLU A 62 -0.29 5.09 -19.22
N SER A 63 -0.74 3.91 -19.69
CA SER A 63 -0.75 2.69 -18.89
C SER A 63 0.65 2.25 -18.46
N ALA A 64 1.63 2.36 -19.36
CA ALA A 64 3.01 1.98 -19.04
C ALA A 64 3.58 2.82 -17.91
N HIS A 65 3.30 4.12 -17.90
CA HIS A 65 3.75 5.02 -16.84
C HIS A 65 3.07 4.68 -15.50
N ALA A 66 1.76 4.46 -15.53
CA ALA A 66 1.02 4.04 -14.32
C ALA A 66 1.58 2.74 -13.75
N ASN A 67 1.85 1.76 -14.62
CA ASN A 67 2.41 0.48 -14.19
C ASN A 67 3.78 0.66 -13.54
N THR A 68 4.65 1.50 -14.11
CA THR A 68 5.95 1.80 -13.56
C THR A 68 5.84 2.43 -12.16
N GLN A 69 4.94 3.40 -12.01
CA GLN A 69 4.70 4.05 -10.72
C GLN A 69 4.22 3.06 -9.66
N LEU A 70 3.28 2.20 -10.01
CA LEU A 70 2.74 1.21 -9.06
C LEU A 70 3.80 0.20 -8.63
N ASN A 71 4.67 -0.22 -9.55
CA ASN A 71 5.79 -1.11 -9.21
C ASN A 71 6.81 -0.43 -8.29
N GLU A 72 7.04 0.86 -8.47
CA GLU A 72 7.91 1.63 -7.58
C GLU A 72 7.30 1.75 -6.18
N ILE A 73 5.99 1.96 -6.08
CA ILE A 73 5.27 2.00 -4.81
C ILE A 73 5.41 0.65 -4.08
N ALA A 74 5.18 -0.47 -4.80
CA ALA A 74 5.31 -1.80 -4.22
C ALA A 74 6.75 -2.05 -3.72
N ARG A 75 7.74 -1.65 -4.49
CA ARG A 75 9.15 -1.81 -4.15
C ARG A 75 9.52 -1.01 -2.90
N PHE A 76 9.03 0.22 -2.80
CA PHE A 76 9.21 1.04 -1.61
C PHE A 76 8.54 0.39 -0.39
N ALA A 77 7.31 -0.12 -0.57
CA ALA A 77 6.54 -0.74 0.51
C ALA A 77 7.17 -2.02 1.06
N MET A 78 7.96 -2.74 0.26
CA MET A 78 8.69 -3.93 0.69
C MET A 78 9.71 -3.64 1.80
N ASN A 79 10.16 -2.41 1.91
CA ASN A 79 11.18 -2.00 2.88
C ASN A 79 10.59 -1.35 4.14
N LYS A 80 9.27 -1.40 4.31
CA LYS A 80 8.64 -0.80 5.48
C LYS A 80 8.93 -1.61 6.73
N HIS A 81 9.53 -0.95 7.73
CA HIS A 81 9.78 -1.56 9.02
C HIS A 81 8.45 -1.85 9.74
N GLY A 82 8.30 -3.07 10.24
CA GLY A 82 7.12 -3.48 10.99
C GLY A 82 5.97 -4.02 10.15
N ALA A 83 6.07 -3.95 8.83
CA ALA A 83 5.06 -4.51 7.92
C ALA A 83 5.75 -5.34 6.84
N GLU A 84 5.36 -6.59 6.68
CA GLU A 84 5.87 -7.48 5.64
C GLU A 84 4.90 -7.50 4.48
N LEU A 85 5.37 -7.11 3.30
CA LEU A 85 4.57 -7.23 2.07
C LEU A 85 4.54 -8.71 1.66
N ALA A 86 3.40 -9.36 1.89
CA ALA A 86 3.24 -10.79 1.62
C ALA A 86 2.83 -11.06 0.17
N ASP A 87 2.06 -10.16 -0.42
CA ASP A 87 1.58 -10.30 -1.79
C ASP A 87 1.10 -8.95 -2.30
N TYR A 88 1.11 -8.76 -3.61
CA TYR A 88 0.49 -7.60 -4.23
C TYR A 88 0.05 -7.91 -5.65
N ARG A 89 -0.88 -7.14 -6.15
CA ARG A 89 -1.34 -7.25 -7.54
C ARG A 89 -1.70 -5.88 -8.08
N ILE A 90 -1.52 -5.74 -9.38
CA ILE A 90 -1.77 -4.50 -10.12
C ILE A 90 -2.92 -4.74 -11.09
N GLU A 91 -3.82 -3.78 -11.15
CA GLU A 91 -4.94 -3.78 -12.08
C GLU A 91 -5.01 -2.42 -12.77
N MET A 92 -5.20 -2.41 -14.08
CA MET A 92 -5.42 -1.19 -14.84
C MET A 92 -6.91 -1.07 -15.18
N LEU A 93 -7.48 0.04 -14.83
CA LEU A 93 -8.89 0.32 -15.12
C LEU A 93 -9.05 1.24 -16.31
#